data_b4cd52922c0f26672e8103c0463fb156
#
_entry.id   b4cd52922c0f26672e8103c0463fb156
#
_cell.length_a   1.000
_cell.length_b   1.000
_cell.length_c   1.000
_cell.angle_alpha   90.00
_cell.angle_beta   90.00
_cell.angle_gamma   90.00
#
_symmetry.space_group_name_H-M   'P 1'
#
loop_
_entity.id
_entity.type
_entity.pdbx_description
1 polymer ?
#
loop_
_entity_poly.entity_id
_entity_poly.type
_entity_poly.pdbx_seq_one_letter_code
_entity_poly.pdbx_strand_id
1 'polypeptide(L)'
;MLAKQDNYPYMLRKQLLEVQPFTALSEGKFYYDFEALNKNKFIEPVETIHEQKRPDKTIYSITKSGREYLQEELYSCFKKNAEIEDLYIAIYFLDFINIKKAAMIFEETIEREKRLWEKHEEKKDLLLTTESISITSQLITEHAFNKAHFNIEWMERLLVFIKNYKGQE
;
A
#
# COMPACT_ATOMS: atom_id res chain seq x y z
N MET A 1 -8.23 -4.97 7.96
CA MET A 1 -8.62 -5.47 9.29
C MET A 1 -10.08 -5.87 9.32
N LEU A 2 -11.06 -5.00 9.09
CA LEU A 2 -12.49 -5.39 8.98
C LEU A 2 -12.76 -6.44 7.90
N ALA A 3 -11.94 -6.52 6.85
CA ALA A 3 -12.05 -7.59 5.86
C ALA A 3 -11.76 -8.99 6.41
N LYS A 4 -11.03 -9.07 7.53
CA LYS A 4 -10.69 -10.34 8.22
C LYS A 4 -11.71 -10.67 9.31
N GLN A 5 -12.15 -9.66 10.09
CA GLN A 5 -13.03 -9.86 11.23
C GLN A 5 -13.72 -8.56 11.62
N ASP A 6 -15.00 -8.66 12.01
CA ASP A 6 -15.77 -7.57 12.58
C ASP A 6 -15.14 -7.07 13.87
N ASN A 7 -15.16 -5.75 14.08
CA ASN A 7 -14.52 -5.17 15.24
C ASN A 7 -15.03 -3.75 15.52
N TYR A 8 -14.68 -3.19 16.66
CA TYR A 8 -15.01 -1.82 17.03
C TYR A 8 -13.81 -0.86 16.82
N PRO A 9 -14.04 0.44 16.59
CA PRO A 9 -13.01 1.39 16.13
C PRO A 9 -11.74 1.41 16.97
N TYR A 10 -11.88 1.42 18.30
CA TYR A 10 -10.72 1.44 19.22
C TYR A 10 -9.78 0.24 18.99
N MET A 11 -10.36 -0.98 18.83
CA MET A 11 -9.55 -2.18 18.64
C MET A 11 -8.89 -2.20 17.26
N LEU A 12 -9.59 -1.72 16.24
CA LEU A 12 -9.01 -1.55 14.90
C LEU A 12 -7.81 -0.60 14.93
N ARG A 13 -7.95 0.53 15.63
CA ARG A 13 -6.84 1.48 15.80
C ARG A 13 -5.66 0.84 16.53
N LYS A 14 -5.91 0.11 17.59
CA LYS A 14 -4.87 -0.62 18.35
C LYS A 14 -4.13 -1.61 17.44
N GLN A 15 -4.86 -2.43 16.69
CA GLN A 15 -4.27 -3.38 15.74
C GLN A 15 -3.46 -2.69 14.64
N LEU A 16 -3.90 -1.53 14.13
CA LEU A 16 -3.15 -0.75 13.16
C LEU A 16 -1.81 -0.27 13.72
N LEU A 17 -1.78 0.17 14.97
CA LEU A 17 -0.55 0.62 15.63
C LEU A 17 0.45 -0.53 15.90
N GLU A 18 -0.05 -1.76 16.00
CA GLU A 18 0.79 -2.96 16.19
C GLU A 18 1.45 -3.41 14.86
N VAL A 19 0.88 -3.06 13.71
CA VAL A 19 1.42 -3.40 12.38
C VAL A 19 2.42 -2.33 11.94
N GLN A 20 3.60 -2.32 12.54
CA GLN A 20 4.73 -1.47 12.12
C GLN A 20 5.33 -2.01 10.80
N PRO A 21 5.80 -1.16 9.88
CA PRO A 21 6.08 0.28 9.95
C PRO A 21 4.99 1.19 9.34
N PHE A 22 3.76 0.73 9.23
CA PHE A 22 2.73 1.34 8.37
C PHE A 22 2.04 2.59 8.93
N THR A 23 2.34 3.03 10.16
CA THR A 23 1.46 4.03 10.75
C THR A 23 2.12 5.15 11.53
N ALA A 24 2.24 6.30 10.87
CA ALA A 24 2.18 7.60 11.54
C ALA A 24 0.70 8.11 11.61
N LEU A 25 -0.27 7.21 11.87
CA LEU A 25 -1.68 7.57 11.88
C LEU A 25 -2.07 8.21 13.22
N SER A 26 -2.34 9.52 13.22
CA SER A 26 -2.87 10.19 14.41
C SER A 26 -4.28 9.68 14.75
N GLU A 27 -4.66 9.80 16.01
CA GLU A 27 -5.99 9.39 16.47
C GLU A 27 -7.11 10.12 15.74
N GLY A 28 -7.00 11.43 15.59
CA GLY A 28 -7.99 12.23 14.87
C GLY A 28 -8.13 11.82 13.41
N LYS A 29 -7.01 11.53 12.72
CA LYS A 29 -7.04 11.04 11.33
C LYS A 29 -7.72 9.69 11.23
N PHE A 30 -7.44 8.74 12.16
CA PHE A 30 -8.10 7.44 12.19
C PHE A 30 -9.61 7.55 12.28
N TYR A 31 -10.12 8.32 13.26
CA TYR A 31 -11.57 8.44 13.44
C TYR A 31 -12.22 9.21 12.29
N TYR A 32 -11.57 10.22 11.74
CA TYR A 32 -12.06 10.92 10.55
C TYR A 32 -12.23 9.97 9.35
N ASP A 33 -11.22 9.15 9.07
CA ASP A 33 -11.26 8.18 7.97
C ASP A 33 -12.29 7.07 8.24
N PHE A 34 -12.41 6.61 9.49
CA PHE A 34 -13.42 5.64 9.89
C PHE A 34 -14.85 6.14 9.66
N GLU A 35 -15.13 7.37 10.04
CA GLU A 35 -16.41 8.06 9.79
C GLU A 35 -16.69 8.18 8.29
N ALA A 36 -15.69 8.51 7.50
CA ALA A 36 -15.80 8.59 6.04
C ALA A 36 -16.15 7.21 5.42
N LEU A 37 -15.54 6.12 5.88
CA LEU A 37 -15.88 4.77 5.46
C LEU A 37 -17.34 4.41 5.80
N ASN A 38 -17.82 4.75 7.00
CA ASN A 38 -19.20 4.53 7.43
C ASN A 38 -20.19 5.38 6.61
N LYS A 39 -19.89 6.66 6.39
CA LYS A 39 -20.73 7.56 5.58
C LYS A 39 -20.88 7.09 4.14
N ASN A 40 -19.79 6.54 3.57
CA ASN A 40 -19.76 5.97 2.22
C ASN A 40 -20.36 4.55 2.16
N LYS A 41 -20.84 4.01 3.28
CA LYS A 41 -21.41 2.67 3.39
C LYS A 41 -20.45 1.55 2.98
N PHE A 42 -19.15 1.77 3.15
CA PHE A 42 -18.12 0.73 2.98
C PHE A 42 -18.01 -0.16 4.21
N ILE A 43 -18.44 0.36 5.36
CA ILE A 43 -18.61 -0.37 6.61
C ILE A 43 -19.99 -0.06 7.17
N GLU A 44 -20.52 -0.95 8.00
CA GLU A 44 -21.83 -0.77 8.65
C GLU A 44 -21.82 -1.29 10.08
N PRO A 45 -22.58 -0.68 11.00
CA PRO A 45 -22.75 -1.20 12.34
C PRO A 45 -23.58 -2.49 12.28
N VAL A 46 -23.08 -3.55 12.95
CA VAL A 46 -23.78 -4.85 13.02
C VAL A 46 -24.28 -5.19 14.40
N GLU A 47 -23.65 -4.66 15.45
CA GLU A 47 -24.01 -4.93 16.83
C GLU A 47 -23.62 -3.76 17.73
N THR A 48 -24.43 -3.48 18.75
CA THR A 48 -24.06 -2.56 19.85
C THR A 48 -24.07 -3.32 21.16
N ILE A 49 -22.91 -3.39 21.80
CA ILE A 49 -22.74 -4.04 23.11
C ILE A 49 -22.90 -2.98 24.18
N HIS A 50 -23.91 -3.16 25.04
CA HIS A 50 -24.15 -2.34 26.21
C HIS A 50 -23.48 -2.96 27.44
N GLU A 51 -22.42 -2.34 27.94
CA GLU A 51 -21.75 -2.77 29.18
C GLU A 51 -22.17 -1.85 30.34
N GLN A 52 -22.58 -2.45 31.47
CA GLN A 52 -22.83 -1.67 32.68
C GLN A 52 -21.53 -0.95 33.13
N LYS A 53 -21.60 0.37 33.27
CA LYS A 53 -20.48 1.25 33.70
C LYS A 53 -19.36 1.50 32.65
N ARG A 54 -19.56 1.17 31.38
CA ARG A 54 -18.64 1.50 30.27
C ARG A 54 -19.43 2.10 29.11
N PRO A 55 -18.79 2.95 28.27
CA PRO A 55 -19.42 3.40 27.04
C PRO A 55 -19.81 2.22 26.14
N ASP A 56 -20.95 2.35 25.48
CA ASP A 56 -21.41 1.40 24.48
C ASP A 56 -20.34 1.16 23.40
N LYS A 57 -20.22 -0.09 22.96
CA LYS A 57 -19.32 -0.47 21.89
C LYS A 57 -20.12 -0.90 20.67
N THR A 58 -19.97 -0.18 19.58
CA THR A 58 -20.55 -0.57 18.30
C THR A 58 -19.54 -1.36 17.49
N ILE A 59 -19.90 -2.58 17.11
CA ILE A 59 -19.14 -3.46 16.21
C ILE A 59 -19.54 -3.13 14.78
N TYR A 60 -18.53 -3.05 13.91
CA TYR A 60 -18.70 -2.78 12.49
C TYR A 60 -18.21 -3.95 11.66
N SER A 61 -18.87 -4.18 10.53
CA SER A 61 -18.48 -5.10 9.48
C SER A 61 -18.21 -4.37 8.19
N ILE A 62 -17.39 -4.98 7.32
CA ILE A 62 -17.18 -4.48 5.96
C ILE A 62 -18.34 -4.92 5.07
N THR A 63 -18.93 -3.98 4.33
CA THR A 63 -20.01 -4.27 3.37
C THR A 63 -19.46 -4.90 2.08
N LYS A 64 -20.36 -5.35 1.20
CA LYS A 64 -19.97 -5.82 -0.14
C LYS A 64 -19.27 -4.70 -0.93
N SER A 65 -19.86 -3.49 -0.95
CA SER A 65 -19.23 -2.32 -1.60
C SER A 65 -17.90 -1.94 -0.98
N GLY A 66 -17.75 -2.11 0.35
CA GLY A 66 -16.48 -1.91 1.03
C GLY A 66 -15.40 -2.92 0.61
N ARG A 67 -15.76 -4.18 0.39
CA ARG A 67 -14.83 -5.21 -0.13
C ARG A 67 -14.41 -4.90 -1.56
N GLU A 68 -15.34 -4.50 -2.41
CA GLU A 68 -15.06 -4.10 -3.78
C GLU A 68 -14.13 -2.87 -3.81
N TYR A 69 -14.41 -1.85 -3.02
CA TYR A 69 -13.56 -0.68 -2.86
C TYR A 69 -12.15 -1.03 -2.36
N LEU A 70 -12.05 -1.90 -1.34
CA LEU A 70 -10.75 -2.38 -0.85
C LEU A 70 -9.95 -3.07 -1.95
N GLN A 71 -10.57 -3.93 -2.76
CA GLN A 71 -9.90 -4.60 -3.87
C GLN A 71 -9.37 -3.61 -4.91
N GLU A 72 -10.16 -2.60 -5.28
CA GLU A 72 -9.74 -1.57 -6.24
C GLU A 72 -8.55 -0.74 -5.70
N GLU A 73 -8.57 -0.36 -4.42
CA GLU A 73 -7.45 0.34 -3.79
C GLU A 73 -6.19 -0.53 -3.74
N LEU A 74 -6.31 -1.84 -3.43
CA LEU A 74 -5.17 -2.75 -3.44
C LEU A 74 -4.58 -2.91 -4.85
N TYR A 75 -5.41 -3.04 -5.90
CA TYR A 75 -4.91 -3.04 -7.28
C TYR A 75 -4.27 -1.70 -7.66
N SER A 76 -4.81 -0.59 -7.15
CA SER A 76 -4.24 0.74 -7.37
C SER A 76 -2.82 0.86 -6.82
N CYS A 77 -2.50 0.21 -5.67
CA CYS A 77 -1.13 0.17 -5.15
C CYS A 77 -0.15 -0.49 -6.13
N PHE A 78 -0.55 -1.58 -6.80
CA PHE A 78 0.28 -2.23 -7.81
C PHE A 78 0.41 -1.43 -9.12
N LYS A 79 -0.53 -0.55 -9.42
CA LYS A 79 -0.58 0.23 -10.66
C LYS A 79 0.18 1.56 -10.58
N LYS A 80 0.19 2.18 -9.40
CA LYS A 80 0.81 3.50 -9.20
C LYS A 80 2.33 3.38 -9.10
N ASN A 81 3.04 4.39 -9.60
CA ASN A 81 4.47 4.63 -9.32
C ASN A 81 4.61 5.24 -7.93
N ALA A 82 4.13 4.55 -6.95
CA ALA A 82 4.18 4.98 -5.59
C ALA A 82 5.53 4.60 -4.96
N GLU A 83 5.82 5.15 -3.83
CA GLU A 83 6.94 4.67 -3.02
C GLU A 83 6.75 3.16 -2.75
N ILE A 84 7.85 2.42 -2.62
CA ILE A 84 7.80 0.96 -2.36
C ILE A 84 6.94 0.62 -1.14
N GLU A 85 6.92 1.51 -0.17
CA GLU A 85 6.16 1.38 1.07
C GLU A 85 4.65 1.27 0.84
N ASP A 86 4.11 1.86 -0.21
CA ASP A 86 2.68 1.75 -0.54
C ASP A 86 2.29 0.32 -0.95
N LEU A 87 3.25 -0.47 -1.47
CA LEU A 87 3.03 -1.89 -1.78
C LEU A 87 2.89 -2.77 -0.53
N TYR A 88 3.39 -2.35 0.63
CA TYR A 88 3.32 -3.13 1.85
C TYR A 88 1.88 -3.43 2.26
N ILE A 89 0.98 -2.46 2.10
CA ILE A 89 -0.45 -2.67 2.38
C ILE A 89 -1.03 -3.70 1.42
N ALA A 90 -0.71 -3.60 0.13
CA ALA A 90 -1.20 -4.55 -0.87
C ALA A 90 -0.66 -5.96 -0.62
N ILE A 91 0.60 -6.10 -0.21
CA ILE A 91 1.22 -7.38 0.18
C ILE A 91 0.53 -7.97 1.41
N TYR A 92 0.26 -7.15 2.43
CA TYR A 92 -0.39 -7.60 3.66
C TYR A 92 -1.83 -8.11 3.44
N PHE A 93 -2.50 -7.64 2.40
CA PHE A 93 -3.86 -7.99 2.05
C PHE A 93 -3.98 -8.82 0.75
N LEU A 94 -2.93 -9.53 0.34
CA LEU A 94 -2.93 -10.35 -0.89
C LEU A 94 -4.06 -11.38 -0.94
N ASP A 95 -4.48 -11.95 0.20
CA ASP A 95 -5.57 -12.92 0.27
C ASP A 95 -6.94 -12.36 -0.16
N PHE A 96 -7.09 -11.04 -0.24
CA PHE A 96 -8.35 -10.37 -0.56
C PHE A 96 -8.50 -9.96 -2.03
N ILE A 97 -7.50 -10.27 -2.87
CA ILE A 97 -7.49 -9.90 -4.29
C ILE A 97 -7.20 -11.11 -5.20
N ASN A 98 -7.52 -10.97 -6.47
CA ASN A 98 -7.13 -11.97 -7.46
C ASN A 98 -5.63 -11.86 -7.75
N ILE A 99 -4.87 -12.85 -7.33
CA ILE A 99 -3.41 -12.90 -7.44
C ILE A 99 -2.93 -12.80 -8.90
N LYS A 100 -3.62 -13.46 -9.84
CA LYS A 100 -3.26 -13.41 -11.26
C LYS A 100 -3.45 -12.00 -11.83
N LYS A 101 -4.56 -11.33 -11.47
CA LYS A 101 -4.83 -9.93 -11.87
C LYS A 101 -3.79 -8.99 -11.25
N ALA A 102 -3.46 -9.16 -9.97
CA ALA A 102 -2.44 -8.36 -9.29
C ALA A 102 -1.07 -8.52 -9.94
N ALA A 103 -0.65 -9.76 -10.22
CA ALA A 103 0.62 -10.05 -10.89
C ALA A 103 0.71 -9.40 -12.27
N MET A 104 -0.38 -9.46 -13.06
CA MET A 104 -0.43 -8.86 -14.39
C MET A 104 -0.29 -7.33 -14.34
N ILE A 105 -1.06 -6.67 -13.47
CA ILE A 105 -0.98 -5.21 -13.27
C ILE A 105 0.43 -4.81 -12.82
N PHE A 106 1.01 -5.56 -11.90
CA PHE A 106 2.32 -5.24 -11.35
C PHE A 106 3.45 -5.46 -12.35
N GLU A 107 3.37 -6.51 -13.18
CA GLU A 107 4.30 -6.77 -14.28
C GLU A 107 4.32 -5.61 -15.29
N GLU A 108 3.14 -5.12 -15.71
CA GLU A 108 3.03 -3.93 -16.58
C GLU A 108 3.66 -2.68 -15.93
N THR A 109 3.52 -2.54 -14.62
CA THR A 109 4.11 -1.42 -13.86
C THR A 109 5.62 -1.51 -13.85
N ILE A 110 6.19 -2.68 -13.56
CA ILE A 110 7.64 -2.92 -13.57
C ILE A 110 8.23 -2.62 -14.95
N GLU A 111 7.60 -3.12 -16.02
CA GLU A 111 8.06 -2.87 -17.38
C GLU A 111 8.00 -1.38 -17.78
N ARG A 112 7.03 -0.64 -17.26
CA ARG A 112 6.95 0.81 -17.45
C ARG A 112 8.09 1.53 -16.74
N GLU A 113 8.39 1.15 -15.49
CA GLU A 113 9.49 1.71 -14.70
C GLU A 113 10.84 1.44 -15.36
N LYS A 114 11.09 0.20 -15.77
CA LYS A 114 12.33 -0.17 -16.48
C LYS A 114 12.54 0.72 -17.71
N ARG A 115 11.53 0.81 -18.59
CA ARG A 115 11.64 1.65 -19.80
C ARG A 115 11.85 3.13 -19.49
N LEU A 116 11.30 3.64 -18.39
CA LEU A 116 11.53 5.01 -17.95
C LEU A 116 12.99 5.21 -17.54
N TRP A 117 13.52 4.30 -16.73
CA TRP A 117 14.89 4.42 -16.20
C TRP A 117 15.94 4.10 -17.22
N GLU A 118 15.71 3.18 -18.17
CA GLU A 118 16.60 2.95 -19.32
C GLU A 118 16.84 4.25 -20.13
N LYS A 119 15.80 5.02 -20.40
CA LYS A 119 15.94 6.31 -21.07
C LYS A 119 16.72 7.35 -20.25
N HIS A 120 16.68 7.26 -18.94
CA HIS A 120 17.48 8.12 -18.06
C HIS A 120 18.93 7.63 -17.98
N GLU A 121 19.15 6.31 -17.96
CA GLU A 121 20.48 5.69 -17.95
C GLU A 121 21.31 6.13 -19.18
N GLU A 122 20.71 6.16 -20.36
CA GLU A 122 21.36 6.67 -21.59
C GLU A 122 21.93 8.09 -21.45
N LYS A 123 21.37 8.89 -20.53
CA LYS A 123 21.80 10.28 -20.27
C LYS A 123 22.64 10.43 -18.99
N LYS A 124 22.80 9.36 -18.23
CA LYS A 124 23.47 9.39 -16.93
C LYS A 124 24.91 9.89 -17.03
N ASP A 125 25.68 9.35 -17.97
CA ASP A 125 27.07 9.73 -18.17
C ASP A 125 27.20 11.21 -18.53
N LEU A 126 26.30 11.73 -19.35
CA LEU A 126 26.25 13.15 -19.66
C LEU A 126 25.94 13.99 -18.43
N LEU A 127 25.00 13.53 -17.58
CA LEU A 127 24.63 14.21 -16.34
C LEU A 127 25.74 14.17 -15.27
N LEU A 128 26.59 13.15 -15.28
CA LEU A 128 27.67 12.99 -14.29
C LEU A 128 29.01 13.57 -14.73
N THR A 129 29.25 13.71 -16.05
CA THR A 129 30.57 14.09 -16.59
C THR A 129 30.63 15.53 -17.12
N THR A 130 29.50 16.24 -17.17
CA THR A 130 29.48 17.64 -17.65
C THR A 130 30.13 18.55 -16.60
N GLU A 131 31.21 19.24 -16.97
CA GLU A 131 31.98 20.14 -16.08
C GLU A 131 31.17 21.24 -15.40
N SER A 132 29.99 21.56 -15.94
CA SER A 132 29.06 22.57 -15.38
C SER A 132 28.16 22.06 -14.26
N ILE A 133 28.16 20.73 -13.98
CA ILE A 133 27.29 20.16 -12.95
C ILE A 133 27.96 20.19 -11.59
N SER A 134 27.24 20.76 -10.60
CA SER A 134 27.75 20.84 -9.23
C SER A 134 27.93 19.45 -8.62
N ILE A 135 28.89 19.30 -7.72
CA ILE A 135 29.12 18.06 -6.96
C ILE A 135 27.88 17.61 -6.19
N THR A 136 27.06 18.55 -5.74
CA THR A 136 25.78 18.29 -5.07
C THR A 136 24.76 17.67 -6.02
N SER A 137 24.68 18.14 -7.27
CA SER A 137 23.83 17.56 -8.31
C SER A 137 24.28 16.16 -8.69
N GLN A 138 25.58 15.92 -8.76
CA GLN A 138 26.13 14.56 -9.01
C GLN A 138 25.71 13.58 -7.92
N LEU A 139 25.84 13.96 -6.64
CA LEU A 139 25.43 13.14 -5.51
C LEU A 139 23.92 12.81 -5.53
N ILE A 140 23.07 13.80 -5.83
CA ILE A 140 21.63 13.61 -5.96
C ILE A 140 21.31 12.65 -7.10
N THR A 141 21.94 12.83 -8.26
CA THR A 141 21.76 11.97 -9.44
C THR A 141 22.15 10.52 -9.13
N GLU A 142 23.32 10.32 -8.52
CA GLU A 142 23.80 8.99 -8.11
C GLU A 142 22.80 8.30 -7.18
N HIS A 143 22.32 9.01 -6.14
CA HIS A 143 21.31 8.46 -5.23
C HIS A 143 20.01 8.10 -5.96
N ALA A 144 19.51 8.96 -6.88
CA ALA A 144 18.29 8.71 -7.61
C ALA A 144 18.37 7.43 -8.47
N PHE A 145 19.48 7.22 -9.18
CA PHE A 145 19.72 6.01 -9.97
C PHE A 145 19.84 4.77 -9.08
N ASN A 146 20.61 4.84 -8.01
CA ASN A 146 20.77 3.71 -7.09
C ASN A 146 19.44 3.30 -6.45
N LYS A 147 18.62 4.29 -6.03
CA LYS A 147 17.26 4.05 -5.50
C LYS A 147 16.38 3.37 -6.56
N ALA A 148 16.41 3.85 -7.79
CA ALA A 148 15.60 3.29 -8.86
C ALA A 148 15.96 1.84 -9.19
N HIS A 149 17.25 1.53 -9.33
CA HIS A 149 17.72 0.16 -9.55
C HIS A 149 17.31 -0.77 -8.41
N PHE A 150 17.55 -0.36 -7.16
CA PHE A 150 17.15 -1.13 -6.00
C PHE A 150 15.65 -1.40 -5.98
N ASN A 151 14.83 -0.37 -6.27
CA ASN A 151 13.37 -0.50 -6.29
C ASN A 151 12.90 -1.47 -7.38
N ILE A 152 13.44 -1.38 -8.59
CA ILE A 152 13.09 -2.27 -9.71
C ILE A 152 13.45 -3.72 -9.35
N GLU A 153 14.66 -3.97 -8.86
CA GLU A 153 15.09 -5.31 -8.45
C GLU A 153 14.18 -5.89 -7.35
N TRP A 154 13.80 -5.07 -6.37
CA TRP A 154 12.90 -5.49 -5.32
C TRP A 154 11.49 -5.79 -5.85
N MET A 155 10.96 -4.96 -6.75
CA MET A 155 9.67 -5.17 -7.40
C MET A 155 9.64 -6.47 -8.21
N GLU A 156 10.72 -6.81 -8.92
CA GLU A 156 10.85 -8.08 -9.65
C GLU A 156 10.82 -9.29 -8.69
N ARG A 157 11.54 -9.22 -7.59
CA ARG A 157 11.49 -10.27 -6.54
C ARG A 157 10.10 -10.40 -5.94
N LEU A 158 9.42 -9.28 -5.69
CA LEU A 158 8.04 -9.28 -5.21
C LEU A 158 7.09 -9.90 -6.24
N LEU A 159 7.25 -9.60 -7.53
CA LEU A 159 6.43 -10.19 -8.59
C LEU A 159 6.57 -11.73 -8.62
N VAL A 160 7.81 -12.23 -8.48
CA VAL A 160 8.06 -13.67 -8.38
C VAL A 160 7.34 -14.26 -7.16
N PHE A 161 7.39 -13.58 -6.02
CA PHE A 161 6.66 -13.99 -4.81
C PHE A 161 5.14 -14.02 -5.06
N ILE A 162 4.56 -12.96 -5.63
CA ILE A 162 3.13 -12.86 -5.92
C ILE A 162 2.69 -13.99 -6.87
N LYS A 163 3.43 -14.25 -7.96
CA LYS A 163 3.11 -15.33 -8.92
C LYS A 163 3.09 -16.72 -8.27
N ASN A 164 3.85 -16.93 -7.20
CA ASN A 164 3.94 -18.20 -6.47
C ASN A 164 3.08 -18.24 -5.20
N TYR A 165 2.38 -17.15 -4.87
CA TYR A 165 1.59 -17.04 -3.65
C TYR A 165 0.36 -17.98 -3.70
N LYS A 166 0.23 -18.84 -2.68
CA LYS A 166 -0.85 -19.84 -2.57
C LYS A 166 -1.94 -19.49 -1.55
N GLY A 167 -1.83 -18.28 -0.92
CA GLY A 167 -2.68 -17.92 0.20
C GLY A 167 -2.09 -18.38 1.56
N GLN A 168 -2.60 -17.80 2.63
CA GLN A 168 -2.37 -18.32 3.99
C GLN A 168 -3.43 -19.41 4.24
N GLU A 169 -2.99 -20.65 4.47
CA GLU A 169 -3.83 -21.75 4.96
C GLU A 169 -4.35 -21.46 6.37
#